data_89994751de6deb011d896c633db526c2
#
_entry.id   89994751de6deb011d896c633db526c2
#
_cell.length_a   1.000
_cell.length_b   1.000
_cell.length_c   1.000
_cell.angle_alpha   90.00
_cell.angle_beta   90.00
_cell.angle_gamma   90.00
#
_symmetry.space_group_name_H-M   'P 1'
#
loop_
_entity.id
_entity.type
_entity.pdbx_description
1 polymer ?
#
loop_
_entity_poly.entity_id
_entity_poly.type
_entity_poly.pdbx_seq_one_letter_code
_entity_poly.pdbx_strand_id
1 'polypeptide(L)'
;MKHKDLSSWELLMTYFQNDELAANVWLEKYALRSPSGKLLETTPNDMHIRMSKEFFRIEKKYFKKNTELKKLSDYGQDRKPLTQNKILDFFKDFKYLIPQGSIMANLGVENRYSSLSNCVVLPDVVDSYGGILFSDQQLVQLFKRRCGVGIDISRLRPNNEKVNNSAITTSGAVSFMERFSNTTREVAQHGRRGALMITMDVRHPDIMEFINAKNNLNKITAANISVKVTNDFMRAVRKNESFTLQWPIESQIPSVEKKIQAKDLWNQLINSSHNSAEPGILFWDQQHYYSTSSIYPDFKNTSTNPCSEIAMQGGDSCRLMAINLYSFVDYPFTKKASFNYEKLYEVAYEGLRLMDNLVDLELEHISKILDKIKFDSEPDYIKQIERRTWELLRENALKGRRVGLGFTGLADALAALNLKYDSETGRLKIDSIMRVKFQGEIDSTIDMAIQRGAFSIYDSEIEKQSDFVSKMMYLEFPEAWERMQKYGRRNISF
;
A
#
# COMPACT_ATOMS: atom_id res chain seq x y z
N MET A 1 22.39 7.77 25.69
CA MET A 1 21.46 6.83 26.34
C MET A 1 21.02 7.45 27.66
N LYS A 2 19.84 8.10 27.68
CA LYS A 2 19.27 8.70 28.90
C LYS A 2 18.51 7.60 29.64
N HIS A 3 18.67 7.52 30.95
CA HIS A 3 18.14 6.56 31.90
C HIS A 3 16.83 5.89 31.44
N LYS A 4 16.93 4.64 31.00
CA LYS A 4 15.79 3.72 30.92
C LYS A 4 15.38 3.46 32.37
N ASP A 5 14.12 3.66 32.70
CA ASP A 5 13.57 3.15 33.94
C ASP A 5 13.80 1.64 33.92
N LEU A 6 14.65 1.11 34.77
CA LEU A 6 15.10 -0.29 34.75
C LEU A 6 13.91 -1.25 34.75
N SER A 7 12.84 -0.89 35.50
CA SER A 7 11.61 -1.68 35.54
C SER A 7 10.86 -1.73 34.19
N SER A 8 10.80 -0.63 33.46
CA SER A 8 10.13 -0.57 32.15
C SER A 8 10.89 -1.32 31.08
N TRP A 9 12.24 -1.33 31.14
CA TRP A 9 13.05 -2.09 30.21
C TRP A 9 12.95 -3.61 30.43
N GLU A 10 12.95 -4.05 31.67
CA GLU A 10 12.77 -5.45 32.02
C GLU A 10 11.42 -6.00 31.57
N LEU A 11 10.35 -5.24 31.75
CA LEU A 11 9.01 -5.60 31.25
C LEU A 11 8.99 -5.71 29.72
N LEU A 12 9.62 -4.78 29.01
CA LEU A 12 9.71 -4.80 27.56
C LEU A 12 10.53 -6.00 27.06
N MET A 13 11.67 -6.29 27.71
CA MET A 13 12.49 -7.46 27.36
C MET A 13 11.75 -8.76 27.62
N THR A 14 10.99 -8.85 28.72
CA THR A 14 10.12 -9.99 29.00
C THR A 14 9.06 -10.16 27.93
N TYR A 15 8.42 -9.07 27.49
CA TYR A 15 7.43 -9.10 26.39
C TYR A 15 8.03 -9.68 25.09
N PHE A 16 9.23 -9.27 24.73
CA PHE A 16 9.92 -9.73 23.53
C PHE A 16 10.79 -10.99 23.75
N GLN A 17 10.61 -11.71 24.87
CA GLN A 17 11.34 -12.95 25.17
C GLN A 17 12.87 -12.78 25.07
N ASN A 18 13.37 -11.63 25.53
CA ASN A 18 14.77 -11.18 25.47
C ASN A 18 15.31 -10.88 24.05
N ASP A 19 14.44 -10.69 23.05
CA ASP A 19 14.86 -10.15 21.76
C ASP A 19 15.10 -8.62 21.90
N GLU A 20 16.38 -8.26 22.12
CA GLU A 20 16.81 -6.88 22.30
C GLU A 20 16.58 -6.04 21.03
N LEU A 21 16.73 -6.63 19.84
CA LEU A 21 16.52 -5.91 18.58
C LEU A 21 15.05 -5.51 18.43
N ALA A 22 14.12 -6.44 18.63
CA ALA A 22 12.69 -6.17 18.57
C ALA A 22 12.27 -5.13 19.62
N ALA A 23 12.77 -5.25 20.86
CA ALA A 23 12.50 -4.31 21.94
C ALA A 23 12.97 -2.88 21.60
N ASN A 24 14.21 -2.73 21.10
CA ASN A 24 14.75 -1.44 20.70
C ASN A 24 13.99 -0.83 19.51
N VAL A 25 13.67 -1.61 18.49
CA VAL A 25 12.92 -1.15 17.31
C VAL A 25 11.53 -0.63 17.72
N TRP A 26 10.82 -1.36 18.59
CA TRP A 26 9.53 -0.90 19.08
C TRP A 26 9.66 0.39 19.89
N LEU A 27 10.59 0.43 20.82
CA LEU A 27 10.82 1.57 21.72
C LEU A 27 11.17 2.87 20.97
N GLU A 28 11.98 2.76 19.90
CA GLU A 28 12.43 3.90 19.12
C GLU A 28 11.40 4.39 18.09
N LYS A 29 10.66 3.46 17.47
CA LYS A 29 9.82 3.78 16.31
C LYS A 29 8.33 3.88 16.60
N TYR A 30 7.82 3.16 17.63
CA TYR A 30 6.38 2.98 17.84
C TYR A 30 5.88 3.42 19.19
N ALA A 31 6.66 3.25 20.25
CA ALA A 31 6.26 3.60 21.61
C ALA A 31 5.86 5.09 21.72
N LEU A 32 4.70 5.35 22.30
CA LEU A 32 4.19 6.69 22.47
C LEU A 32 5.03 7.47 23.49
N ARG A 33 5.38 8.70 23.12
CA ARG A 33 6.09 9.64 23.99
C ARG A 33 5.33 10.96 24.10
N SER A 34 5.43 11.58 25.26
CA SER A 34 4.95 12.96 25.47
C SER A 34 5.76 13.96 24.61
N PRO A 35 5.30 15.21 24.47
CA PRO A 35 6.08 16.28 23.83
C PRO A 35 7.45 16.52 24.49
N SER A 36 7.59 16.23 25.81
CA SER A 36 8.86 16.32 26.53
C SER A 36 9.77 15.09 26.34
N GLY A 37 9.36 14.10 25.52
CA GLY A 37 10.12 12.89 25.25
C GLY A 37 9.95 11.76 26.28
N LYS A 38 9.13 11.95 27.34
CA LYS A 38 8.83 10.91 28.33
C LYS A 38 8.03 9.77 27.68
N LEU A 39 8.44 8.52 27.96
CA LEU A 39 7.73 7.33 27.51
C LEU A 39 6.36 7.24 28.20
N LEU A 40 5.30 7.02 27.41
CA LEU A 40 3.91 6.87 27.86
C LEU A 40 3.38 5.44 27.72
N GLU A 41 4.04 4.62 26.92
CA GLU A 41 3.74 3.19 26.73
C GLU A 41 4.94 2.34 27.14
N THR A 42 4.70 1.29 27.90
CA THR A 42 5.76 0.42 28.44
C THR A 42 6.00 -0.80 27.57
N THR A 43 4.94 -1.35 26.99
CA THR A 43 4.96 -2.54 26.12
C THR A 43 4.09 -2.33 24.90
N PRO A 44 4.23 -3.15 23.84
CA PRO A 44 3.31 -3.14 22.70
C PRO A 44 1.82 -3.30 23.07
N ASN A 45 1.50 -3.94 24.17
CA ASN A 45 0.11 -4.09 24.61
C ASN A 45 -0.55 -2.76 24.95
N ASP A 46 0.20 -1.78 25.48
CA ASP A 46 -0.32 -0.43 25.72
C ASP A 46 -0.70 0.25 24.40
N MET A 47 0.13 0.10 23.37
CA MET A 47 -0.14 0.53 22.01
C MET A 47 -1.40 -0.15 21.44
N HIS A 48 -1.53 -1.47 21.62
CA HIS A 48 -2.70 -2.23 21.17
C HIS A 48 -3.99 -1.76 21.86
N ILE A 49 -3.93 -1.43 23.16
CA ILE A 49 -5.06 -0.86 23.90
C ILE A 49 -5.44 0.51 23.33
N ARG A 50 -4.47 1.38 23.07
CA ARG A 50 -4.72 2.69 22.44
C ARG A 50 -5.41 2.55 21.09
N MET A 51 -4.89 1.68 20.23
CA MET A 51 -5.48 1.45 18.91
C MET A 51 -6.88 0.84 18.99
N SER A 52 -7.10 -0.16 19.87
CA SER A 52 -8.40 -0.82 20.00
C SER A 52 -9.52 0.15 20.41
N LYS A 53 -9.22 1.18 21.23
CA LYS A 53 -10.16 2.23 21.58
C LYS A 53 -10.65 3.01 20.37
N GLU A 54 -9.73 3.40 19.48
CA GLU A 54 -10.04 4.17 18.27
C GLU A 54 -10.85 3.35 17.26
N PHE A 55 -10.43 2.11 16.99
CA PHE A 55 -11.21 1.22 16.15
C PHE A 55 -12.62 0.98 16.69
N PHE A 56 -12.75 0.75 17.99
CA PHE A 56 -14.06 0.57 18.61
C PHE A 56 -14.92 1.85 18.57
N ARG A 57 -14.30 3.02 18.72
CA ARG A 57 -14.99 4.32 18.60
C ARG A 57 -15.67 4.48 17.24
N ILE A 58 -14.98 4.09 16.15
CA ILE A 58 -15.55 4.10 14.82
C ILE A 58 -16.60 3.00 14.65
N GLU A 59 -16.31 1.78 15.08
CA GLU A 59 -17.23 0.65 14.94
C GLU A 59 -18.59 0.94 15.55
N LYS A 60 -18.64 1.61 16.70
CA LYS A 60 -19.91 2.03 17.35
C LYS A 60 -20.79 2.92 16.47
N LYS A 61 -20.23 3.71 15.56
CA LYS A 61 -21.01 4.56 14.64
C LYS A 61 -21.89 3.73 13.72
N TYR A 62 -21.53 2.47 13.49
CA TYR A 62 -22.21 1.54 12.60
C TYR A 62 -23.12 0.53 13.32
N PHE A 63 -23.33 0.66 14.62
CA PHE A 63 -24.28 -0.16 15.38
C PHE A 63 -25.73 0.28 15.07
N LYS A 64 -26.22 -0.11 13.89
CA LYS A 64 -27.60 0.18 13.47
C LYS A 64 -28.54 -0.95 13.90
N LYS A 65 -29.72 -0.58 14.46
CA LYS A 65 -30.74 -1.54 14.89
C LYS A 65 -31.54 -2.21 13.75
N ASN A 66 -31.47 -1.69 12.53
CA ASN A 66 -32.34 -2.09 11.40
C ASN A 66 -31.55 -2.65 10.19
N THR A 67 -30.54 -3.48 10.42
CA THR A 67 -29.94 -4.22 9.30
C THR A 67 -30.83 -5.42 8.97
N GLU A 68 -31.15 -5.60 7.70
CA GLU A 68 -31.84 -6.80 7.22
C GLU A 68 -30.87 -7.99 7.27
N LEU A 69 -30.78 -8.64 8.43
CA LEU A 69 -29.82 -9.72 8.71
C LEU A 69 -29.85 -10.81 7.64
N LYS A 70 -31.02 -11.17 7.12
CA LYS A 70 -31.17 -12.21 6.08
C LYS A 70 -30.44 -11.93 4.76
N LYS A 71 -29.94 -10.70 4.55
CA LYS A 71 -29.17 -10.33 3.36
C LYS A 71 -27.66 -10.54 3.54
N LEU A 72 -27.22 -10.73 4.78
CA LEU A 72 -25.82 -10.92 5.12
C LEU A 72 -25.37 -12.36 4.85
N SER A 73 -24.07 -12.60 4.81
CA SER A 73 -23.48 -13.93 4.83
C SER A 73 -23.88 -14.68 6.10
N ASP A 74 -23.76 -16.00 6.12
CA ASP A 74 -24.09 -16.80 7.31
C ASP A 74 -23.34 -16.30 8.54
N TYR A 75 -22.02 -16.08 8.40
CA TYR A 75 -21.24 -15.50 9.47
C TYR A 75 -21.73 -14.09 9.85
N GLY A 76 -22.08 -13.25 8.88
CA GLY A 76 -22.60 -11.90 9.09
C GLY A 76 -23.92 -11.87 9.85
N GLN A 77 -24.78 -12.91 9.69
CA GLN A 77 -26.04 -13.06 10.42
C GLN A 77 -25.82 -13.43 11.90
N ASP A 78 -24.86 -14.31 12.17
CA ASP A 78 -24.62 -14.88 13.51
C ASP A 78 -23.58 -14.14 14.33
N ARG A 79 -22.74 -13.30 13.68
CA ARG A 79 -21.67 -12.56 14.35
C ARG A 79 -22.18 -11.60 15.42
N LYS A 80 -21.46 -11.50 16.51
CA LYS A 80 -21.69 -10.46 17.53
C LYS A 80 -20.99 -9.15 17.14
N PRO A 81 -21.57 -8.01 17.53
CA PRO A 81 -20.88 -6.71 17.35
C PRO A 81 -19.47 -6.74 17.98
N LEU A 82 -18.51 -6.15 17.27
CA LEU A 82 -17.14 -6.03 17.79
C LEU A 82 -17.13 -5.14 19.05
N THR A 83 -16.57 -5.67 20.13
CA THR A 83 -16.25 -4.91 21.34
C THR A 83 -14.79 -4.47 21.33
N GLN A 84 -14.43 -3.50 22.16
CA GLN A 84 -13.03 -3.10 22.31
C GLN A 84 -12.13 -4.26 22.71
N ASN A 85 -12.59 -5.14 23.62
CA ASN A 85 -11.82 -6.31 24.05
C ASN A 85 -11.61 -7.30 22.90
N LYS A 86 -12.64 -7.55 22.08
CA LYS A 86 -12.50 -8.45 20.92
C LYS A 86 -11.50 -7.88 19.88
N ILE A 87 -11.51 -6.58 19.67
CA ILE A 87 -10.54 -5.89 18.81
C ILE A 87 -9.13 -5.99 19.40
N LEU A 88 -9.01 -5.78 20.71
CA LEU A 88 -7.73 -5.94 21.41
C LEU A 88 -7.20 -7.38 21.30
N ASP A 89 -8.06 -8.40 21.43
CA ASP A 89 -7.67 -9.80 21.28
C ASP A 89 -7.10 -10.14 19.91
N PHE A 90 -7.55 -9.45 18.86
CA PHE A 90 -6.95 -9.60 17.52
C PHE A 90 -5.54 -9.02 17.42
N PHE A 91 -5.26 -7.91 18.12
CA PHE A 91 -3.97 -7.21 18.06
C PHE A 91 -2.95 -7.73 19.08
N LYS A 92 -3.44 -8.13 20.26
CA LYS A 92 -2.59 -8.46 21.39
C LYS A 92 -1.50 -9.47 21.01
N ASP A 93 -0.27 -9.17 21.43
CA ASP A 93 0.93 -9.96 21.18
C ASP A 93 1.22 -10.18 19.67
N PHE A 94 0.70 -9.28 18.80
CA PHE A 94 0.77 -9.42 17.33
C PHE A 94 0.23 -10.76 16.82
N LYS A 95 -0.73 -11.32 17.55
CA LYS A 95 -1.17 -12.70 17.34
C LYS A 95 -1.87 -12.90 16.02
N TYR A 96 -2.94 -12.17 15.74
CA TYR A 96 -3.78 -12.41 14.56
C TYR A 96 -3.68 -11.27 13.53
N LEU A 97 -3.80 -10.01 13.97
CA LEU A 97 -3.78 -8.83 13.13
C LEU A 97 -2.62 -7.91 13.53
N ILE A 98 -1.82 -7.54 12.56
CA ILE A 98 -0.65 -6.69 12.73
C ILE A 98 -0.86 -5.41 11.91
N PRO A 99 -1.27 -4.29 12.52
CA PRO A 99 -1.34 -3.00 11.83
C PRO A 99 0.05 -2.54 11.38
N GLN A 100 0.12 -1.84 10.25
CA GLN A 100 1.38 -1.34 9.72
C GLN A 100 1.89 -0.10 10.48
N GLY A 101 3.13 0.28 10.20
CA GLY A 101 3.91 1.22 11.00
C GLY A 101 3.29 2.60 11.23
N SER A 102 2.58 3.19 10.26
CA SER A 102 1.93 4.50 10.44
C SER A 102 0.75 4.40 11.40
N ILE A 103 0.01 3.30 11.36
CA ILE A 103 -1.13 3.05 12.26
C ILE A 103 -0.63 2.86 13.69
N MET A 104 0.36 1.97 13.90
CA MET A 104 0.95 1.72 15.22
C MET A 104 1.53 2.99 15.86
N ALA A 105 2.19 3.82 15.05
CA ALA A 105 2.87 5.02 15.55
C ALA A 105 1.94 6.21 15.80
N ASN A 106 0.79 6.30 15.10
CA ASN A 106 0.03 7.56 15.04
C ASN A 106 -1.44 7.45 15.44
N LEU A 107 -2.07 6.26 15.35
CA LEU A 107 -3.48 6.12 15.69
C LEU A 107 -3.71 6.36 17.18
N GLY A 108 -4.65 7.25 17.52
CA GLY A 108 -4.95 7.64 18.89
C GLY A 108 -3.90 8.56 19.53
N VAL A 109 -3.06 9.22 18.72
CA VAL A 109 -2.07 10.21 19.19
C VAL A 109 -2.59 11.62 18.89
N GLU A 110 -2.90 12.38 19.94
CA GLU A 110 -3.58 13.67 19.79
C GLU A 110 -2.67 14.79 19.26
N ASN A 111 -1.38 14.79 19.66
CA ASN A 111 -0.45 15.89 19.42
C ASN A 111 0.39 15.72 18.13
N ARG A 112 -0.06 14.89 17.19
CA ARG A 112 0.65 14.66 15.92
C ARG A 112 -0.29 14.84 14.74
N TYR A 113 0.16 15.61 13.78
CA TYR A 113 -0.52 15.78 12.48
C TYR A 113 0.14 14.84 11.47
N SER A 114 -0.34 13.61 11.40
CA SER A 114 0.22 12.55 10.56
C SER A 114 -0.88 11.75 9.88
N SER A 115 -0.56 11.13 8.75
CA SER A 115 -1.41 10.17 8.06
C SER A 115 -1.33 8.79 8.72
N LEU A 116 -2.38 8.02 8.61
CA LEU A 116 -2.41 6.58 8.90
C LEU A 116 -2.10 5.73 7.66
N SER A 117 -2.03 6.35 6.47
CA SER A 117 -1.65 5.70 5.22
C SER A 117 -0.13 5.55 5.14
N ASN A 118 0.33 4.32 4.90
CA ASN A 118 1.75 4.05 4.69
C ASN A 118 2.19 4.36 3.26
N CYS A 119 1.28 4.23 2.29
CA CYS A 119 1.53 4.19 0.87
C CYS A 119 0.65 5.20 0.14
N VAL A 120 1.28 6.04 -0.66
CA VAL A 120 0.62 7.05 -1.51
C VAL A 120 1.24 6.96 -2.91
N VAL A 121 0.44 7.18 -3.95
CA VAL A 121 0.93 7.41 -5.31
C VAL A 121 0.54 8.81 -5.71
N LEU A 122 1.50 9.60 -6.23
CA LEU A 122 1.22 10.92 -6.78
C LEU A 122 0.66 10.83 -8.21
N PRO A 123 -0.10 11.84 -8.65
CA PRO A 123 -0.41 11.99 -10.07
C PRO A 123 0.87 12.02 -10.92
N ASP A 124 0.73 11.65 -12.20
CA ASP A 124 1.84 11.69 -13.14
C ASP A 124 2.56 13.05 -13.12
N VAL A 125 3.88 13.01 -13.16
CA VAL A 125 4.69 14.22 -13.19
C VAL A 125 4.43 14.95 -14.51
N VAL A 126 3.98 16.20 -14.42
CA VAL A 126 3.72 17.04 -15.61
C VAL A 126 5.04 17.46 -16.25
N ASP A 127 5.11 17.35 -17.59
CA ASP A 127 6.32 17.64 -18.38
C ASP A 127 6.62 19.14 -18.49
N SER A 128 7.04 19.69 -17.37
CA SER A 128 7.54 21.08 -17.26
C SER A 128 8.32 21.25 -15.95
N TYR A 129 9.20 22.25 -15.86
CA TYR A 129 9.87 22.56 -14.60
C TYR A 129 8.86 22.85 -13.47
N GLY A 130 7.77 23.58 -13.78
CA GLY A 130 6.71 23.82 -12.81
C GLY A 130 6.07 22.52 -12.31
N GLY A 131 5.78 21.58 -13.21
CA GLY A 131 5.21 20.28 -12.86
C GLY A 131 6.16 19.40 -12.04
N ILE A 132 7.45 19.37 -12.44
CA ILE A 132 8.49 18.63 -11.70
C ILE A 132 8.63 19.18 -10.28
N LEU A 133 8.74 20.51 -10.12
CA LEU A 133 8.85 21.15 -8.82
C LEU A 133 7.57 21.03 -7.99
N PHE A 134 6.41 21.04 -8.64
CA PHE A 134 5.13 20.78 -7.98
C PHE A 134 5.09 19.38 -7.36
N SER A 135 5.48 18.35 -8.12
CA SER A 135 5.58 16.97 -7.61
C SER A 135 6.62 16.85 -6.49
N ASP A 136 7.77 17.50 -6.61
CA ASP A 136 8.81 17.55 -5.58
C ASP A 136 8.27 18.14 -4.28
N GLN A 137 7.53 19.24 -4.34
CA GLN A 137 6.89 19.83 -3.17
C GLN A 137 5.81 18.91 -2.58
N GLN A 138 5.02 18.20 -3.41
CA GLN A 138 4.07 17.21 -2.91
C GLN A 138 4.77 16.08 -2.12
N LEU A 139 5.95 15.61 -2.59
CA LEU A 139 6.76 14.64 -1.85
C LEU A 139 7.10 15.14 -0.45
N VAL A 140 7.57 16.39 -0.31
CA VAL A 140 7.87 17.02 1.00
C VAL A 140 6.63 16.97 1.91
N GLN A 141 5.47 17.38 1.38
CA GLN A 141 4.24 17.45 2.17
C GLN A 141 3.77 16.09 2.66
N LEU A 142 4.01 15.03 1.90
CA LEU A 142 3.65 13.65 2.26
C LEU A 142 4.68 13.02 3.21
N PHE A 143 5.99 13.21 2.94
CA PHE A 143 7.03 12.67 3.79
C PHE A 143 6.97 13.24 5.22
N LYS A 144 6.74 14.54 5.39
CA LYS A 144 6.61 15.14 6.73
C LYS A 144 5.42 14.57 7.54
N ARG A 145 4.45 13.91 6.87
CA ARG A 145 3.29 13.24 7.49
C ARG A 145 3.43 11.72 7.58
N ARG A 146 4.65 11.17 7.34
CA ARG A 146 5.03 9.75 7.43
C ARG A 146 4.50 8.84 6.33
N CYS A 147 4.12 9.39 5.18
CA CYS A 147 3.79 8.58 4.00
C CYS A 147 5.05 8.07 3.30
N GLY A 148 4.98 6.89 2.69
CA GLY A 148 5.85 6.46 1.61
C GLY A 148 5.17 6.80 0.29
N VAL A 149 5.93 7.18 -0.75
CA VAL A 149 5.36 7.74 -1.98
C VAL A 149 5.90 7.05 -3.22
N GLY A 150 5.05 6.83 -4.21
CA GLY A 150 5.42 6.43 -5.57
C GLY A 150 5.11 7.53 -6.57
N ILE A 151 5.99 7.69 -7.55
CA ILE A 151 5.83 8.62 -8.69
C ILE A 151 6.17 7.91 -9.99
N ASP A 152 5.54 8.35 -11.08
CA ASP A 152 5.89 7.92 -12.43
C ASP A 152 6.47 9.08 -13.22
N ILE A 153 7.61 8.87 -13.88
CA ILE A 153 8.29 9.89 -14.68
C ILE A 153 8.22 9.63 -16.19
N SER A 154 7.40 8.66 -16.61
CA SER A 154 7.30 8.25 -18.02
C SER A 154 6.75 9.35 -18.93
N ARG A 155 6.05 10.35 -18.37
CA ARG A 155 5.52 11.49 -19.16
C ARG A 155 6.54 12.58 -19.41
N LEU A 156 7.65 12.62 -18.67
CA LEU A 156 8.70 13.59 -18.91
C LEU A 156 9.36 13.33 -20.26
N ARG A 157 9.68 14.41 -20.98
CA ARG A 157 10.35 14.31 -22.27
C ARG A 157 11.75 13.71 -22.16
N PRO A 158 12.19 12.94 -23.17
CA PRO A 158 13.50 12.29 -23.17
C PRO A 158 14.65 13.30 -23.37
N ASN A 159 15.83 12.84 -23.04
CA ASN A 159 17.06 13.60 -23.22
C ASN A 159 17.21 14.10 -24.67
N ASN A 160 17.73 15.31 -24.81
CA ASN A 160 17.89 16.04 -26.08
C ASN A 160 16.60 16.44 -26.81
N GLU A 161 15.40 16.18 -26.23
CA GLU A 161 14.16 16.70 -26.82
C GLU A 161 14.07 18.23 -26.67
N LYS A 162 13.43 18.89 -27.65
CA LYS A 162 13.35 20.35 -27.74
C LYS A 162 12.56 20.95 -26.58
N VAL A 163 13.03 22.09 -26.10
CA VAL A 163 12.35 22.94 -25.14
C VAL A 163 12.32 24.40 -25.61
N ASN A 164 11.28 25.12 -25.22
CA ASN A 164 11.12 26.54 -25.58
C ASN A 164 11.73 27.46 -24.52
N ASN A 165 13.01 27.26 -24.21
CA ASN A 165 13.76 28.09 -23.28
C ASN A 165 15.20 28.27 -23.76
N SER A 166 16.05 28.96 -22.98
CA SER A 166 17.45 29.24 -23.33
C SER A 166 18.33 27.98 -23.47
N ALA A 167 17.92 26.82 -22.96
CA ALA A 167 18.68 25.59 -23.06
C ALA A 167 18.48 24.85 -24.41
N ILE A 168 17.45 25.21 -25.18
CA ILE A 168 17.08 24.60 -26.47
C ILE A 168 16.64 23.14 -26.35
N THR A 169 17.34 22.33 -25.58
CA THR A 169 17.04 20.89 -25.31
C THR A 169 17.01 20.62 -23.81
N THR A 170 16.31 19.53 -23.43
CA THR A 170 16.25 19.05 -22.04
C THR A 170 17.37 18.05 -21.75
N SER A 171 17.69 17.91 -20.44
CA SER A 171 18.58 16.86 -19.91
C SER A 171 17.89 15.50 -19.71
N GLY A 172 16.60 15.39 -20.04
CA GLY A 172 15.84 14.15 -19.98
C GLY A 172 15.22 13.81 -18.63
N ALA A 173 14.35 12.79 -18.64
CA ALA A 173 13.58 12.39 -17.46
C ALA A 173 14.45 11.92 -16.29
N VAL A 174 15.53 11.18 -16.58
CA VAL A 174 16.42 10.58 -15.58
C VAL A 174 17.19 11.63 -14.78
N SER A 175 17.50 12.77 -15.38
CA SER A 175 18.25 13.85 -14.71
C SER A 175 17.54 14.40 -13.47
N PHE A 176 16.20 14.33 -13.40
CA PHE A 176 15.41 14.82 -12.27
C PHE A 176 15.29 13.82 -11.10
N MET A 177 15.69 12.56 -11.29
CA MET A 177 15.59 11.54 -10.25
C MET A 177 16.43 11.86 -9.02
N GLU A 178 17.63 12.46 -9.21
CA GLU A 178 18.49 12.87 -8.10
C GLU A 178 17.83 13.94 -7.24
N ARG A 179 17.07 14.88 -7.84
CA ARG A 179 16.28 15.84 -7.10
C ARG A 179 15.28 15.19 -6.17
N PHE A 180 14.44 14.28 -6.68
CA PHE A 180 13.44 13.57 -5.88
C PHE A 180 14.09 12.71 -4.79
N SER A 181 15.23 12.09 -5.08
CA SER A 181 16.01 11.32 -4.12
C SER A 181 16.57 12.22 -3.00
N ASN A 182 17.06 13.42 -3.32
CA ASN A 182 17.55 14.38 -2.32
C ASN A 182 16.42 14.84 -1.41
N THR A 183 15.27 15.19 -1.96
CA THR A 183 14.07 15.55 -1.19
C THR A 183 13.69 14.46 -0.19
N THR A 184 13.74 13.19 -0.62
CA THR A 184 13.45 12.04 0.26
C THR A 184 14.44 11.94 1.43
N ARG A 185 15.71 12.29 1.19
CA ARG A 185 16.78 12.26 2.20
C ARG A 185 16.66 13.39 3.22
N GLU A 186 16.27 14.58 2.76
CA GLU A 186 16.24 15.80 3.55
C GLU A 186 15.05 15.86 4.51
N VAL A 187 13.89 15.29 4.13
CA VAL A 187 12.69 15.37 4.97
C VAL A 187 12.73 14.35 6.11
N ALA A 188 12.94 14.85 7.33
CA ALA A 188 12.96 14.02 8.52
C ALA A 188 11.58 13.49 8.93
N GLN A 189 11.52 12.22 9.34
CA GLN A 189 10.31 11.53 9.80
C GLN A 189 10.46 10.95 11.23
N HIS A 190 11.10 11.66 12.14
CA HIS A 190 11.33 11.22 13.53
C HIS A 190 11.90 9.78 13.60
N GLY A 191 13.20 9.64 13.28
CA GLY A 191 13.90 8.34 13.30
C GLY A 191 13.60 7.40 12.12
N ARG A 192 12.78 7.82 11.15
CA ARG A 192 12.53 7.13 9.90
C ARG A 192 12.92 8.03 8.73
N ARG A 193 13.50 7.46 7.68
CA ARG A 193 13.73 8.16 6.42
C ARG A 193 12.45 8.11 5.57
N GLY A 194 12.27 9.06 4.65
CA GLY A 194 11.29 8.98 3.58
C GLY A 194 11.50 7.70 2.75
N ALA A 195 10.47 7.25 2.08
CA ALA A 195 10.54 6.12 1.14
C ALA A 195 9.89 6.55 -0.18
N LEU A 196 10.63 6.41 -1.27
CA LEU A 196 10.23 6.82 -2.62
C LEU A 196 10.38 5.65 -3.59
N MET A 197 9.39 5.46 -4.46
CA MET A 197 9.48 4.67 -5.68
C MET A 197 9.42 5.61 -6.87
N ILE A 198 10.34 5.45 -7.82
CA ILE A 198 10.31 6.09 -9.13
C ILE A 198 10.10 5.00 -10.18
N THR A 199 9.04 5.11 -10.98
CA THR A 199 8.77 4.17 -12.07
C THR A 199 8.94 4.82 -13.43
N MET A 200 9.33 4.01 -14.41
CA MET A 200 9.40 4.38 -15.82
C MET A 200 8.89 3.25 -16.71
N ASP A 201 8.12 3.60 -17.73
CA ASP A 201 7.64 2.65 -18.74
C ASP A 201 8.81 2.17 -19.64
N VAL A 202 8.85 0.90 -19.95
CA VAL A 202 9.88 0.27 -20.77
C VAL A 202 9.97 0.87 -22.19
N ARG A 203 8.90 1.51 -22.66
CA ARG A 203 8.83 2.18 -23.98
C ARG A 203 9.51 3.56 -24.00
N HIS A 204 9.89 4.11 -22.85
CA HIS A 204 10.48 5.45 -22.79
C HIS A 204 11.86 5.50 -23.46
N PRO A 205 12.18 6.54 -24.27
CA PRO A 205 13.50 6.64 -24.94
C PRO A 205 14.72 6.66 -24.00
N ASP A 206 14.56 7.20 -22.76
CA ASP A 206 15.61 7.23 -21.72
C ASP A 206 15.68 5.95 -20.87
N ILE A 207 14.96 4.88 -21.24
CA ILE A 207 14.88 3.68 -20.41
C ILE A 207 16.22 3.03 -20.11
N MET A 208 17.16 3.07 -21.05
CA MET A 208 18.49 2.52 -20.85
C MET A 208 19.28 3.32 -19.80
N GLU A 209 19.14 4.64 -19.81
CA GLU A 209 19.74 5.52 -18.80
C GLU A 209 19.10 5.30 -17.43
N PHE A 210 17.77 5.13 -17.38
CA PHE A 210 17.03 4.81 -16.17
C PHE A 210 17.49 3.48 -15.53
N ILE A 211 17.64 2.42 -16.33
CA ILE A 211 18.11 1.11 -15.85
C ILE A 211 19.50 1.23 -15.21
N ASN A 212 20.37 2.06 -15.78
CA ASN A 212 21.75 2.24 -15.32
C ASN A 212 21.91 3.32 -14.25
N ALA A 213 20.84 4.04 -13.88
CA ALA A 213 20.91 5.21 -13.04
C ALA A 213 21.52 4.95 -11.64
N LYS A 214 21.37 3.73 -11.11
CA LYS A 214 21.91 3.31 -9.80
C LYS A 214 23.21 2.49 -9.89
N ASN A 215 23.77 2.31 -11.07
CA ASN A 215 25.11 1.72 -11.19
C ASN A 215 26.18 2.60 -10.52
N ASN A 216 25.95 3.90 -10.41
CA ASN A 216 26.70 4.77 -9.51
C ASN A 216 26.03 4.75 -8.13
N LEU A 217 26.60 4.02 -7.18
CA LEU A 217 26.08 3.83 -5.83
C LEU A 217 25.96 5.13 -4.99
N ASN A 218 26.55 6.24 -5.45
CA ASN A 218 26.48 7.54 -4.79
C ASN A 218 25.31 8.41 -5.29
N LYS A 219 24.60 7.98 -6.33
CA LYS A 219 23.43 8.68 -6.89
C LYS A 219 22.13 7.98 -6.55
N ILE A 220 21.06 8.75 -6.44
CA ILE A 220 19.69 8.25 -6.23
C ILE A 220 19.60 7.29 -5.03
N THR A 221 20.28 7.61 -3.94
CA THR A 221 20.47 6.72 -2.77
C THR A 221 19.22 6.59 -1.88
N ALA A 222 18.22 7.45 -2.06
CA ALA A 222 17.00 7.49 -1.23
C ALA A 222 15.71 7.23 -2.03
N ALA A 223 15.81 6.64 -3.21
CA ALA A 223 14.67 6.20 -4.01
C ALA A 223 14.88 4.77 -4.50
N ASN A 224 13.84 3.96 -4.46
CA ASN A 224 13.77 2.71 -5.23
C ASN A 224 13.36 3.02 -6.65
N ILE A 225 13.83 2.24 -7.61
CA ILE A 225 13.46 2.40 -9.03
C ILE A 225 12.91 1.10 -9.60
N SER A 226 11.90 1.20 -10.47
CA SER A 226 11.31 0.02 -11.12
C SER A 226 10.87 0.32 -12.55
N VAL A 227 11.07 -0.64 -13.44
CA VAL A 227 10.66 -0.59 -14.84
C VAL A 227 9.29 -1.24 -15.00
N LYS A 228 8.33 -0.51 -15.60
CA LYS A 228 7.03 -1.05 -16.01
C LYS A 228 7.19 -1.77 -17.36
N VAL A 229 7.21 -3.10 -17.35
CA VAL A 229 7.32 -3.92 -18.57
C VAL A 229 5.94 -4.32 -19.08
N THR A 230 5.76 -4.31 -20.41
CA THR A 230 4.51 -4.70 -21.07
C THR A 230 4.58 -6.13 -21.60
N ASN A 231 3.42 -6.74 -21.86
CA ASN A 231 3.34 -8.05 -22.49
C ASN A 231 3.96 -8.04 -23.89
N ASP A 232 3.84 -6.93 -24.61
CA ASP A 232 4.43 -6.75 -25.95
C ASP A 232 5.95 -6.76 -25.89
N PHE A 233 6.53 -6.04 -24.93
CA PHE A 233 7.97 -6.09 -24.68
C PHE A 233 8.44 -7.52 -24.36
N MET A 234 7.76 -8.22 -23.46
CA MET A 234 8.10 -9.58 -23.09
C MET A 234 7.96 -10.58 -24.26
N ARG A 235 7.00 -10.34 -25.17
CA ARG A 235 6.91 -11.10 -26.43
C ARG A 235 8.11 -10.86 -27.34
N ALA A 236 8.46 -9.59 -27.54
CA ALA A 236 9.63 -9.21 -28.36
C ALA A 236 10.93 -9.79 -27.78
N VAL A 237 11.11 -9.82 -26.46
CA VAL A 237 12.24 -10.48 -25.80
C VAL A 237 12.29 -11.96 -26.12
N ARG A 238 11.17 -12.69 -25.99
CA ARG A 238 11.09 -14.14 -26.26
C ARG A 238 11.39 -14.48 -27.72
N LYS A 239 10.92 -13.65 -28.66
CA LYS A 239 11.08 -13.85 -30.08
C LYS A 239 12.37 -13.25 -30.61
N ASN A 240 13.13 -12.54 -29.78
CA ASN A 240 14.35 -11.82 -30.17
C ASN A 240 14.09 -10.78 -31.28
N GLU A 241 12.98 -10.04 -31.15
CA GLU A 241 12.54 -9.01 -32.10
C GLU A 241 13.01 -7.61 -31.68
N SER A 242 12.95 -6.67 -32.63
CA SER A 242 13.13 -5.26 -32.34
C SER A 242 11.92 -4.71 -31.58
N PHE A 243 12.18 -3.75 -30.70
CA PHE A 243 11.17 -3.06 -29.89
C PHE A 243 11.29 -1.55 -30.08
N THR A 244 10.14 -0.85 -30.19
CA THR A 244 10.14 0.58 -30.40
C THR A 244 10.01 1.30 -29.05
N LEU A 245 10.96 2.16 -28.75
CA LEU A 245 10.87 3.18 -27.73
C LEU A 245 10.25 4.42 -28.35
N GLN A 246 9.36 5.08 -27.63
CA GLN A 246 8.66 6.27 -28.15
C GLN A 246 8.27 7.27 -27.06
N TRP A 247 8.15 8.53 -27.45
CA TRP A 247 7.62 9.57 -26.59
C TRP A 247 6.81 10.60 -27.41
N PRO A 248 5.62 11.05 -26.94
CA PRO A 248 4.89 10.54 -25.76
C PRO A 248 4.50 9.07 -25.92
N ILE A 249 4.51 8.33 -24.80
CA ILE A 249 4.39 6.85 -24.80
C ILE A 249 3.06 6.36 -25.41
N GLU A 250 1.97 7.05 -25.11
CA GLU A 250 0.61 6.67 -25.56
C GLU A 250 0.22 7.38 -26.90
N SER A 251 1.14 8.13 -27.52
CA SER A 251 0.85 8.84 -28.76
C SER A 251 0.82 7.91 -29.97
N GLN A 252 -0.18 8.11 -30.83
CA GLN A 252 -0.21 7.49 -32.17
C GLN A 252 0.78 8.13 -33.13
N ILE A 253 1.21 9.38 -32.84
CA ILE A 253 2.19 10.15 -33.61
C ILE A 253 3.23 10.67 -32.61
N PRO A 254 4.17 9.83 -32.17
CA PRO A 254 5.20 10.24 -31.22
C PRO A 254 6.18 11.23 -31.87
N SER A 255 6.73 12.14 -31.08
CA SER A 255 7.77 13.09 -31.52
C SER A 255 9.16 12.44 -31.55
N VAL A 256 9.36 11.40 -30.74
CA VAL A 256 10.59 10.63 -30.65
C VAL A 256 10.30 9.16 -30.82
N GLU A 257 10.99 8.51 -31.75
CA GLU A 257 10.99 7.05 -31.92
C GLU A 257 12.42 6.52 -32.02
N LYS A 258 12.69 5.40 -31.38
CA LYS A 258 13.97 4.69 -31.44
C LYS A 258 13.72 3.19 -31.40
N LYS A 259 14.27 2.47 -32.38
CA LYS A 259 14.23 0.99 -32.36
C LYS A 259 15.47 0.44 -31.66
N ILE A 260 15.24 -0.55 -30.82
CA ILE A 260 16.29 -1.30 -30.11
C ILE A 260 16.00 -2.79 -30.19
N GLN A 261 16.99 -3.61 -29.88
CA GLN A 261 16.78 -5.05 -29.71
C GLN A 261 16.20 -5.31 -28.31
N ALA A 262 14.99 -5.89 -28.25
CA ALA A 262 14.30 -6.12 -26.98
C ALA A 262 15.12 -6.98 -26.01
N LYS A 263 15.80 -8.00 -26.53
CA LYS A 263 16.62 -8.90 -25.72
C LYS A 263 17.84 -8.21 -25.11
N ASP A 264 18.43 -7.23 -25.79
CA ASP A 264 19.59 -6.49 -25.28
C ASP A 264 19.15 -5.58 -24.11
N LEU A 265 18.00 -4.91 -24.24
CA LEU A 265 17.43 -4.11 -23.15
C LEU A 265 17.09 -4.99 -21.93
N TRP A 266 16.49 -6.16 -22.17
CA TRP A 266 16.17 -7.13 -21.11
C TRP A 266 17.43 -7.62 -20.39
N ASN A 267 18.48 -7.98 -21.13
CA ASN A 267 19.76 -8.43 -20.57
C ASN A 267 20.40 -7.32 -19.71
N GLN A 268 20.35 -6.06 -20.19
CA GLN A 268 20.88 -4.93 -19.42
C GLN A 268 20.11 -4.74 -18.12
N LEU A 269 18.77 -4.86 -18.14
CA LEU A 269 17.91 -4.76 -16.97
C LEU A 269 18.25 -5.86 -15.96
N ILE A 270 18.36 -7.11 -16.40
CA ILE A 270 18.71 -8.24 -15.53
C ILE A 270 20.10 -8.07 -14.92
N ASN A 271 21.09 -7.67 -15.74
CA ASN A 271 22.45 -7.43 -15.26
C ASN A 271 22.51 -6.32 -14.19
N SER A 272 21.77 -5.21 -14.40
CA SER A 272 21.71 -4.13 -13.44
C SER A 272 21.04 -4.60 -12.12
N SER A 273 19.91 -5.29 -12.24
CA SER A 273 19.19 -5.84 -11.07
C SER A 273 20.03 -6.88 -10.31
N HIS A 274 20.80 -7.71 -11.01
CA HIS A 274 21.70 -8.67 -10.38
C HIS A 274 22.84 -7.98 -9.59
N ASN A 275 23.38 -6.91 -10.13
CA ASN A 275 24.54 -6.23 -9.54
C ASN A 275 24.17 -5.31 -8.36
N SER A 276 22.99 -4.66 -8.40
CA SER A 276 22.60 -3.62 -7.44
C SER A 276 21.26 -3.87 -6.73
N ALA A 277 20.60 -5.00 -7.01
CA ALA A 277 19.23 -5.32 -6.61
C ALA A 277 18.16 -4.35 -7.19
N GLU A 278 18.53 -3.48 -8.14
CA GLU A 278 17.65 -2.53 -8.81
C GLU A 278 18.06 -2.34 -10.29
N PRO A 279 17.11 -1.97 -11.16
CA PRO A 279 15.70 -1.69 -10.91
C PRO A 279 14.87 -2.94 -10.64
N GLY A 280 13.74 -2.77 -9.95
CA GLY A 280 12.68 -3.76 -9.88
C GLY A 280 11.96 -3.89 -11.23
N ILE A 281 11.20 -4.97 -11.40
CA ILE A 281 10.41 -5.25 -12.60
C ILE A 281 8.93 -5.30 -12.22
N LEU A 282 8.11 -4.48 -12.88
CA LEU A 282 6.67 -4.45 -12.73
C LEU A 282 6.04 -4.98 -14.02
N PHE A 283 5.41 -6.12 -13.97
CA PHE A 283 4.63 -6.68 -15.10
C PHE A 283 3.33 -5.90 -15.23
N TRP A 284 3.40 -4.73 -15.91
CA TRP A 284 2.40 -3.68 -15.80
C TRP A 284 1.03 -4.08 -16.33
N ASP A 285 0.97 -4.80 -17.45
CA ASP A 285 -0.29 -5.31 -17.98
C ASP A 285 -0.94 -6.33 -17.05
N GLN A 286 -0.13 -7.14 -16.35
CA GLN A 286 -0.63 -8.08 -15.35
C GLN A 286 -1.16 -7.34 -14.11
N GLN A 287 -0.46 -6.28 -13.67
CA GLN A 287 -0.94 -5.46 -12.55
C GLN A 287 -2.27 -4.76 -12.89
N HIS A 288 -2.47 -4.33 -14.12
CA HIS A 288 -3.77 -3.83 -14.58
C HIS A 288 -4.83 -4.92 -14.62
N TYR A 289 -4.51 -6.08 -15.18
CA TYR A 289 -5.44 -7.20 -15.31
C TYR A 289 -5.95 -7.69 -13.95
N TYR A 290 -5.06 -7.85 -12.96
CA TYR A 290 -5.42 -8.31 -11.62
C TYR A 290 -5.91 -7.20 -10.67
N SER A 291 -5.95 -5.95 -11.12
CA SER A 291 -6.40 -4.83 -10.30
C SER A 291 -7.92 -4.74 -10.27
N THR A 292 -8.49 -4.82 -9.07
CA THR A 292 -9.94 -4.64 -8.86
C THR A 292 -10.40 -3.18 -8.97
N SER A 293 -9.47 -2.23 -9.02
CA SER A 293 -9.76 -0.80 -9.10
C SER A 293 -9.52 -0.19 -10.49
N SER A 294 -8.60 -0.73 -11.29
CA SER A 294 -8.22 -0.15 -12.60
C SER A 294 -9.31 -0.20 -13.66
N ILE A 295 -10.39 -0.95 -13.42
CA ILE A 295 -11.59 -0.96 -14.28
C ILE A 295 -12.37 0.34 -14.19
N TYR A 296 -12.25 1.08 -13.09
CA TYR A 296 -12.86 2.39 -12.93
C TYR A 296 -11.94 3.45 -13.55
N PRO A 297 -12.46 4.31 -14.48
CA PRO A 297 -11.62 5.28 -15.20
C PRO A 297 -10.78 6.18 -14.29
N ASP A 298 -11.37 6.67 -13.19
CA ASP A 298 -10.71 7.54 -12.22
C ASP A 298 -9.70 6.81 -11.34
N PHE A 299 -9.64 5.47 -11.38
CA PHE A 299 -8.79 4.63 -10.55
C PHE A 299 -7.77 3.80 -11.36
N LYS A 300 -7.48 4.22 -12.58
CA LYS A 300 -6.46 3.57 -13.42
C LYS A 300 -5.07 3.72 -12.81
N ASN A 301 -4.37 2.60 -12.61
CA ASN A 301 -3.04 2.59 -12.00
C ASN A 301 -2.03 3.44 -12.78
N THR A 302 -1.24 4.25 -12.07
CA THR A 302 -0.13 5.05 -12.62
C THR A 302 1.23 4.59 -12.17
N SER A 303 1.36 4.24 -10.90
CA SER A 303 2.60 3.75 -10.28
C SER A 303 2.30 2.80 -9.13
N THR A 304 3.33 2.37 -8.43
CA THR A 304 3.22 1.59 -7.19
C THR A 304 3.71 2.42 -6.00
N ASN A 305 3.38 1.98 -4.79
CA ASN A 305 4.02 2.46 -3.57
C ASN A 305 5.50 2.04 -3.50
N PRO A 306 6.30 2.52 -2.50
CA PRO A 306 7.74 2.26 -2.44
C PRO A 306 8.17 0.78 -2.39
N CYS A 307 7.32 -0.09 -1.84
CA CYS A 307 7.61 -1.52 -1.73
C CYS A 307 7.02 -2.35 -2.88
N SER A 308 6.29 -1.73 -3.80
CA SER A 308 5.68 -2.32 -5.02
C SER A 308 4.55 -3.33 -4.78
N GLU A 309 4.06 -3.50 -3.54
CA GLU A 309 2.98 -4.44 -3.24
C GLU A 309 1.62 -3.99 -3.75
N ILE A 310 1.43 -2.70 -4.06
CA ILE A 310 0.17 -2.20 -4.57
C ILE A 310 0.35 -1.15 -5.67
N ALA A 311 -0.29 -1.38 -6.82
CA ALA A 311 -0.44 -0.39 -7.87
C ALA A 311 -1.69 0.46 -7.63
N MET A 312 -1.57 1.77 -7.79
CA MET A 312 -2.65 2.74 -7.54
C MET A 312 -2.66 3.83 -8.60
N GLN A 313 -3.80 4.51 -8.71
CA GLN A 313 -3.89 5.78 -9.44
C GLN A 313 -3.21 6.91 -8.67
N GLY A 314 -2.92 7.99 -9.37
CA GLY A 314 -2.39 9.21 -8.76
C GLY A 314 -3.39 9.87 -7.80
N GLY A 315 -2.88 10.30 -6.65
CA GLY A 315 -3.69 10.89 -5.58
C GLY A 315 -4.45 9.88 -4.72
N ASP A 316 -4.07 8.61 -4.75
CA ASP A 316 -4.65 7.60 -3.87
C ASP A 316 -3.66 7.12 -2.80
N SER A 317 -4.20 6.47 -1.79
CA SER A 317 -3.45 5.98 -0.65
C SER A 317 -3.99 4.65 -0.16
N CYS A 318 -3.10 3.80 0.36
CA CYS A 318 -3.46 2.52 0.95
C CYS A 318 -3.13 2.49 2.43
N ARG A 319 -4.03 1.90 3.20
CA ARG A 319 -3.89 1.58 4.62
C ARG A 319 -3.69 0.08 4.72
N LEU A 320 -2.69 -0.35 5.47
CA LEU A 320 -2.23 -1.72 5.48
C LEU A 320 -2.33 -2.36 6.86
N MET A 321 -2.75 -3.62 6.88
CA MET A 321 -2.70 -4.52 8.03
C MET A 321 -2.36 -5.92 7.52
N ALA A 322 -1.71 -6.75 8.33
CA ALA A 322 -1.37 -8.11 7.96
C ALA A 322 -2.00 -9.14 8.91
N ILE A 323 -2.50 -10.24 8.35
CA ILE A 323 -2.90 -11.43 9.10
C ILE A 323 -1.66 -12.28 9.35
N ASN A 324 -1.40 -12.67 10.60
CA ASN A 324 -0.30 -13.55 10.97
C ASN A 324 -0.71 -15.02 10.82
N LEU A 325 -0.39 -15.64 9.69
CA LEU A 325 -0.84 -16.99 9.35
C LEU A 325 -0.30 -18.07 10.27
N TYR A 326 0.87 -17.87 10.88
CA TYR A 326 1.41 -18.83 11.88
C TYR A 326 0.47 -19.02 13.07
N SER A 327 -0.26 -17.99 13.46
CA SER A 327 -1.16 -18.03 14.63
C SER A 327 -2.40 -18.90 14.47
N PHE A 328 -2.62 -19.46 13.27
CA PHE A 328 -3.72 -20.39 12.99
C PHE A 328 -3.27 -21.86 12.96
N VAL A 329 -2.02 -22.13 13.28
CA VAL A 329 -1.54 -23.51 13.36
C VAL A 329 -1.74 -24.04 14.79
N ASP A 330 -2.62 -25.00 14.91
CA ASP A 330 -2.82 -25.75 16.17
C ASP A 330 -1.75 -26.85 16.27
N TYR A 331 -1.20 -27.06 17.47
CA TYR A 331 -0.15 -28.06 17.76
C TYR A 331 1.08 -27.97 16.82
N PRO A 332 1.68 -26.76 16.64
CA PRO A 332 2.76 -26.53 15.68
C PRO A 332 3.94 -27.49 15.90
N PHE A 333 4.59 -27.89 14.81
CA PHE A 333 5.76 -28.80 14.78
C PHE A 333 5.53 -30.19 15.34
N THR A 334 4.28 -30.63 15.49
CA THR A 334 3.93 -31.98 15.92
C THR A 334 3.24 -32.78 14.81
N LYS A 335 3.10 -34.10 15.00
CA LYS A 335 2.32 -34.93 14.07
C LYS A 335 0.82 -34.60 14.04
N LYS A 336 0.33 -33.86 15.05
CA LYS A 336 -1.07 -33.39 15.14
C LYS A 336 -1.27 -31.97 14.59
N ALA A 337 -0.22 -31.38 14.00
CA ALA A 337 -0.30 -30.04 13.48
C ALA A 337 -1.44 -29.89 12.46
N SER A 338 -2.32 -28.94 12.69
CA SER A 338 -3.47 -28.65 11.84
C SER A 338 -3.67 -27.15 11.69
N PHE A 339 -4.29 -26.74 10.59
CA PHE A 339 -4.57 -25.33 10.31
C PHE A 339 -6.03 -25.00 10.62
N ASN A 340 -6.26 -23.95 11.43
CA ASN A 340 -7.58 -23.52 11.88
C ASN A 340 -8.22 -22.56 10.87
N TYR A 341 -8.94 -23.12 9.91
CA TYR A 341 -9.60 -22.38 8.83
C TYR A 341 -10.78 -21.55 9.33
N GLU A 342 -11.54 -22.03 10.30
CA GLU A 342 -12.67 -21.29 10.87
C GLU A 342 -12.19 -19.99 11.53
N LYS A 343 -11.11 -20.08 12.31
CA LYS A 343 -10.51 -18.90 12.94
C LYS A 343 -9.90 -17.95 11.91
N LEU A 344 -9.29 -18.47 10.82
CA LEU A 344 -8.79 -17.61 9.73
C LEU A 344 -9.92 -16.85 9.06
N TYR A 345 -11.05 -17.52 8.75
CA TYR A 345 -12.22 -16.87 8.17
C TYR A 345 -12.75 -15.74 9.07
N GLU A 346 -12.93 -16.01 10.36
CA GLU A 346 -13.33 -14.98 11.34
C GLU A 346 -12.40 -13.78 11.30
N VAL A 347 -11.08 -14.03 11.37
CA VAL A 347 -10.08 -12.94 11.43
C VAL A 347 -10.00 -12.18 10.10
N ALA A 348 -10.14 -12.83 8.96
CA ALA A 348 -10.18 -12.18 7.65
C ALA A 348 -11.44 -11.30 7.51
N TYR A 349 -12.60 -11.80 7.90
CA TYR A 349 -13.86 -11.07 7.88
C TYR A 349 -13.81 -9.82 8.78
N GLU A 350 -13.47 -9.98 10.06
CA GLU A 350 -13.43 -8.88 11.02
C GLU A 350 -12.23 -7.95 10.77
N GLY A 351 -11.12 -8.49 10.29
CA GLY A 351 -9.94 -7.72 9.89
C GLY A 351 -10.26 -6.73 8.77
N LEU A 352 -10.97 -7.15 7.73
CA LEU A 352 -11.38 -6.24 6.66
C LEU A 352 -12.37 -5.17 7.16
N ARG A 353 -13.26 -5.52 8.08
CA ARG A 353 -14.16 -4.58 8.75
C ARG A 353 -13.39 -3.52 9.54
N LEU A 354 -12.33 -3.91 10.26
CA LEU A 354 -11.44 -2.97 10.92
C LEU A 354 -10.67 -2.10 9.93
N MET A 355 -10.29 -2.65 8.78
CA MET A 355 -9.66 -1.87 7.71
C MET A 355 -10.60 -0.79 7.14
N ASP A 356 -11.90 -1.07 6.98
CA ASP A 356 -12.87 -0.03 6.60
C ASP A 356 -13.01 1.05 7.69
N ASN A 357 -13.01 0.67 8.97
CA ASN A 357 -12.96 1.63 10.08
C ASN A 357 -11.71 2.52 10.03
N LEU A 358 -10.58 1.96 9.58
CA LEU A 358 -9.33 2.71 9.42
C LEU A 358 -9.42 3.77 8.31
N VAL A 359 -10.24 3.57 7.28
CA VAL A 359 -10.52 4.63 6.30
C VAL A 359 -11.19 5.83 6.96
N ASP A 360 -12.18 5.61 7.84
CA ASP A 360 -12.83 6.71 8.55
C ASP A 360 -11.87 7.43 9.51
N LEU A 361 -11.01 6.68 10.19
CA LEU A 361 -9.95 7.24 11.04
C LEU A 361 -8.95 8.09 10.22
N GLU A 362 -8.55 7.62 9.05
CA GLU A 362 -7.68 8.40 8.15
C GLU A 362 -8.37 9.68 7.67
N LEU A 363 -9.64 9.64 7.33
CA LEU A 363 -10.41 10.82 6.95
C LEU A 363 -10.47 11.86 8.08
N GLU A 364 -10.57 11.43 9.34
CA GLU A 364 -10.46 12.31 10.51
C GLU A 364 -9.03 12.90 10.63
N HIS A 365 -7.99 12.11 10.39
CA HIS A 365 -6.60 12.57 10.38
C HIS A 365 -6.34 13.59 9.26
N ILE A 366 -6.83 13.33 8.05
CA ILE A 366 -6.73 14.27 6.92
C ILE A 366 -7.46 15.57 7.26
N SER A 367 -8.64 15.51 7.88
CA SER A 367 -9.36 16.71 8.32
C SER A 367 -8.54 17.54 9.30
N LYS A 368 -7.90 16.90 10.30
CA LYS A 368 -6.99 17.59 11.24
C LYS A 368 -5.79 18.21 10.51
N ILE A 369 -5.24 17.55 9.50
CA ILE A 369 -4.14 18.11 8.68
C ILE A 369 -4.61 19.35 7.91
N LEU A 370 -5.77 19.27 7.26
CA LEU A 370 -6.35 20.40 6.51
C LEU A 370 -6.68 21.61 7.43
N ASP A 371 -7.24 21.35 8.61
CA ASP A 371 -7.46 22.39 9.60
C ASP A 371 -6.15 23.04 10.06
N LYS A 372 -5.12 22.23 10.34
CA LYS A 372 -3.79 22.72 10.70
C LYS A 372 -3.21 23.62 9.60
N ILE A 373 -3.28 23.21 8.32
CA ILE A 373 -2.83 24.01 7.18
C ILE A 373 -3.56 25.36 7.12
N LYS A 374 -4.84 25.38 7.38
CA LYS A 374 -5.65 26.60 7.38
C LYS A 374 -5.12 27.63 8.37
N PHE A 375 -4.68 27.20 9.56
CA PHE A 375 -4.22 28.06 10.65
C PHE A 375 -2.70 28.29 10.66
N ASP A 376 -1.92 27.71 9.72
CA ASP A 376 -0.50 27.99 9.58
C ASP A 376 -0.25 29.46 9.19
N SER A 377 0.84 30.02 9.68
CA SER A 377 1.24 31.41 9.44
C SER A 377 1.79 31.67 8.04
N GLU A 378 2.03 30.62 7.25
CA GLU A 378 2.52 30.74 5.87
C GLU A 378 1.50 31.43 4.97
N PRO A 379 1.94 32.19 3.94
CA PRO A 379 1.05 32.76 2.95
C PRO A 379 0.23 31.68 2.19
N ASP A 380 -1.01 32.02 1.80
CA ASP A 380 -1.92 31.07 1.16
C ASP A 380 -1.37 30.44 -0.13
N TYR A 381 -0.60 31.19 -0.93
CA TYR A 381 -0.01 30.66 -2.16
C TYR A 381 1.03 29.55 -1.90
N ILE A 382 1.69 29.54 -0.73
CA ILE A 382 2.59 28.46 -0.31
C ILE A 382 1.79 27.26 0.17
N LYS A 383 0.77 27.49 1.01
CA LYS A 383 -0.08 26.43 1.58
C LYS A 383 -0.91 25.66 0.56
N GLN A 384 -1.15 26.24 -0.62
CA GLN A 384 -2.03 25.65 -1.65
C GLN A 384 -1.61 24.27 -2.10
N ILE A 385 -0.31 23.99 -2.23
CA ILE A 385 0.17 22.67 -2.71
C ILE A 385 -0.11 21.58 -1.68
N GLU A 386 0.19 21.84 -0.40
CA GLU A 386 -0.14 20.91 0.67
C GLU A 386 -1.65 20.68 0.76
N ARG A 387 -2.45 21.76 0.76
CA ARG A 387 -3.91 21.69 0.81
C ARG A 387 -4.48 20.83 -0.33
N ARG A 388 -4.15 21.11 -1.58
CA ARG A 388 -4.63 20.36 -2.76
C ARG A 388 -4.23 18.89 -2.72
N THR A 389 -3.02 18.58 -2.24
CA THR A 389 -2.55 17.21 -2.10
C THR A 389 -3.43 16.43 -1.13
N TRP A 390 -3.74 17.01 0.05
CA TRP A 390 -4.59 16.33 1.05
C TRP A 390 -6.07 16.33 0.68
N GLU A 391 -6.57 17.33 -0.02
CA GLU A 391 -7.93 17.35 -0.58
C GLU A 391 -8.12 16.23 -1.61
N LEU A 392 -7.17 16.02 -2.52
CA LEU A 392 -7.20 14.93 -3.50
C LEU A 392 -7.17 13.56 -2.82
N LEU A 393 -6.29 13.35 -1.85
CA LEU A 393 -6.24 12.11 -1.08
C LEU A 393 -7.55 11.85 -0.32
N ARG A 394 -8.16 12.88 0.24
CA ARG A 394 -9.46 12.79 0.91
C ARG A 394 -10.56 12.39 -0.06
N GLU A 395 -10.61 13.03 -1.22
CA GLU A 395 -11.60 12.74 -2.26
C GLU A 395 -11.51 11.27 -2.72
N ASN A 396 -10.31 10.79 -3.06
CA ASN A 396 -10.12 9.41 -3.50
C ASN A 396 -10.38 8.39 -2.39
N ALA A 397 -10.01 8.70 -1.14
CA ALA A 397 -10.35 7.85 0.01
C ALA A 397 -11.87 7.74 0.23
N LEU A 398 -12.63 8.81 -0.01
CA LEU A 398 -14.09 8.80 0.05
C LEU A 398 -14.70 8.01 -1.12
N LYS A 399 -14.16 8.17 -2.35
CA LYS A 399 -14.67 7.51 -3.55
C LYS A 399 -14.47 6.00 -3.51
N GLY A 400 -13.25 5.55 -3.22
CA GLY A 400 -12.88 4.14 -3.38
C GLY A 400 -12.76 3.36 -2.07
N ARG A 401 -12.51 4.03 -0.94
CA ARG A 401 -12.28 3.38 0.37
C ARG A 401 -11.25 2.24 0.31
N ARG A 402 -10.13 2.49 -0.38
CA ARG A 402 -9.07 1.50 -0.60
C ARG A 402 -8.43 1.06 0.70
N VAL A 403 -8.25 -0.25 0.87
CA VAL A 403 -7.55 -0.90 1.97
C VAL A 403 -6.69 -2.04 1.44
N GLY A 404 -5.75 -2.53 2.25
CA GLY A 404 -4.95 -3.71 1.95
C GLY A 404 -4.79 -4.58 3.19
N LEU A 405 -5.49 -5.72 3.23
CA LEU A 405 -5.37 -6.72 4.28
C LEU A 405 -4.46 -7.85 3.77
N GLY A 406 -3.16 -7.67 3.96
CA GLY A 406 -2.15 -8.65 3.57
C GLY A 406 -2.00 -9.80 4.57
N PHE A 407 -0.90 -10.50 4.47
CA PHE A 407 -0.55 -11.57 5.42
C PHE A 407 0.97 -11.63 5.67
N THR A 408 1.35 -12.28 6.76
CA THR A 408 2.72 -12.62 7.11
C THR A 408 2.76 -14.02 7.74
N GLY A 409 3.95 -14.57 7.93
CA GLY A 409 4.12 -15.87 8.60
C GLY A 409 3.66 -17.07 7.77
N LEU A 410 3.57 -16.98 6.43
CA LEU A 410 3.16 -18.09 5.57
C LEU A 410 4.19 -19.24 5.61
N ALA A 411 5.48 -18.93 5.45
CA ALA A 411 6.53 -19.94 5.52
C ALA A 411 6.61 -20.58 6.91
N ASP A 412 6.45 -19.78 7.95
CA ASP A 412 6.42 -20.27 9.34
C ASP A 412 5.22 -21.21 9.58
N ALA A 413 4.04 -20.88 9.04
CA ALA A 413 2.87 -21.72 9.12
C ALA A 413 3.07 -23.06 8.40
N LEU A 414 3.66 -23.05 7.20
CA LEU A 414 3.97 -24.29 6.48
C LEU A 414 5.01 -25.14 7.21
N ALA A 415 6.07 -24.52 7.73
CA ALA A 415 7.06 -25.22 8.55
C ALA A 415 6.43 -25.84 9.79
N ALA A 416 5.57 -25.12 10.49
CA ALA A 416 4.83 -25.60 11.66
C ALA A 416 3.86 -26.76 11.34
N LEU A 417 3.35 -26.80 10.08
CA LEU A 417 2.54 -27.90 9.55
C LEU A 417 3.39 -29.07 9.02
N ASN A 418 4.71 -29.01 9.11
CA ASN A 418 5.65 -29.97 8.52
C ASN A 418 5.55 -30.08 6.99
N LEU A 419 5.24 -28.96 6.31
CA LEU A 419 5.12 -28.87 4.86
C LEU A 419 6.30 -28.12 4.27
N LYS A 420 6.89 -28.66 3.20
CA LYS A 420 7.94 -27.99 2.45
C LYS A 420 7.32 -26.89 1.57
N TYR A 421 7.86 -25.67 1.63
CA TYR A 421 7.32 -24.48 0.98
C TYR A 421 7.11 -24.64 -0.53
N ASP A 422 8.10 -25.20 -1.24
CA ASP A 422 8.11 -25.37 -2.70
C ASP A 422 7.53 -26.72 -3.18
N SER A 423 6.95 -27.52 -2.27
CA SER A 423 6.32 -28.79 -2.62
C SER A 423 4.90 -28.61 -3.18
N GLU A 424 4.42 -29.61 -3.92
CA GLU A 424 3.04 -29.63 -4.39
C GLU A 424 2.03 -29.57 -3.22
N THR A 425 2.25 -30.36 -2.16
CA THR A 425 1.43 -30.34 -0.96
C THR A 425 1.46 -28.98 -0.25
N GLY A 426 2.63 -28.31 -0.24
CA GLY A 426 2.75 -26.95 0.26
C GLY A 426 1.91 -25.96 -0.55
N ARG A 427 2.00 -26.00 -1.88
CA ARG A 427 1.20 -25.13 -2.77
C ARG A 427 -0.30 -25.35 -2.63
N LEU A 428 -0.77 -26.60 -2.54
CA LEU A 428 -2.19 -26.92 -2.31
C LEU A 428 -2.66 -26.41 -0.95
N LYS A 429 -1.80 -26.47 0.09
CA LYS A 429 -2.12 -25.90 1.38
C LYS A 429 -2.23 -24.37 1.33
N ILE A 430 -1.31 -23.70 0.63
CA ILE A 430 -1.35 -22.24 0.39
C ILE A 430 -2.67 -21.86 -0.29
N ASP A 431 -3.03 -22.56 -1.37
CA ASP A 431 -4.28 -22.31 -2.09
C ASP A 431 -5.49 -22.38 -1.16
N SER A 432 -5.58 -23.44 -0.36
CA SER A 432 -6.67 -23.62 0.61
C SER A 432 -6.73 -22.51 1.67
N ILE A 433 -5.57 -22.06 2.17
CA ILE A 433 -5.47 -20.96 3.13
C ILE A 433 -5.94 -19.65 2.50
N MET A 434 -5.44 -19.34 1.29
CA MET A 434 -5.79 -18.10 0.59
C MET A 434 -7.26 -18.05 0.18
N ARG A 435 -7.84 -19.18 -0.24
CA ARG A 435 -9.27 -19.29 -0.55
C ARG A 435 -10.14 -18.93 0.65
N VAL A 436 -9.84 -19.44 1.84
CA VAL A 436 -10.60 -19.15 3.06
C VAL A 436 -10.41 -17.68 3.50
N LYS A 437 -9.17 -17.18 3.44
CA LYS A 437 -8.90 -15.75 3.71
C LYS A 437 -9.74 -14.87 2.80
N PHE A 438 -9.71 -15.14 1.50
CA PHE A 438 -10.39 -14.34 0.50
C PHE A 438 -11.91 -14.43 0.62
N GLN A 439 -12.46 -15.62 0.93
CA GLN A 439 -13.88 -15.78 1.22
C GLN A 439 -14.35 -14.89 2.36
N GLY A 440 -13.60 -14.86 3.48
CA GLY A 440 -13.93 -14.01 4.62
C GLY A 440 -13.91 -12.52 4.25
N GLU A 441 -12.94 -12.08 3.45
CA GLU A 441 -12.83 -10.70 2.97
C GLU A 441 -13.98 -10.33 2.01
N ILE A 442 -14.32 -11.21 1.07
CA ILE A 442 -15.43 -11.01 0.13
C ILE A 442 -16.75 -10.86 0.89
N ASP A 443 -17.05 -11.77 1.79
CA ASP A 443 -18.28 -11.72 2.58
C ASP A 443 -18.34 -10.44 3.43
N SER A 444 -17.21 -10.06 4.04
CA SER A 444 -17.12 -8.84 4.85
C SER A 444 -17.38 -7.59 4.02
N THR A 445 -16.77 -7.44 2.83
CA THR A 445 -16.94 -6.22 2.02
C THR A 445 -18.36 -6.09 1.47
N ILE A 446 -19.02 -7.20 1.13
CA ILE A 446 -20.42 -7.22 0.69
C ILE A 446 -21.36 -6.91 1.86
N ASP A 447 -21.17 -7.56 3.01
CA ASP A 447 -21.97 -7.32 4.22
C ASP A 447 -21.82 -5.87 4.71
N MET A 448 -20.61 -5.30 4.63
CA MET A 448 -20.41 -3.87 4.91
C MET A 448 -21.10 -2.99 3.88
N ALA A 449 -21.16 -3.36 2.60
CA ALA A 449 -21.92 -2.60 1.61
C ALA A 449 -23.42 -2.57 1.97
N ILE A 450 -23.99 -3.68 2.41
CA ILE A 450 -25.38 -3.76 2.90
C ILE A 450 -25.58 -2.88 4.15
N GLN A 451 -24.65 -2.89 5.10
CA GLN A 451 -24.75 -2.21 6.39
C GLN A 451 -24.40 -0.72 6.34
N ARG A 452 -23.40 -0.34 5.51
CA ARG A 452 -22.73 0.97 5.50
C ARG A 452 -22.82 1.69 4.15
N GLY A 453 -23.32 1.01 3.10
CA GLY A 453 -23.30 1.46 1.71
C GLY A 453 -22.06 0.99 0.97
N ALA A 454 -22.17 0.72 -0.31
CA ALA A 454 -21.03 0.44 -1.20
C ALA A 454 -20.09 1.65 -1.30
N PHE A 455 -18.88 1.47 -1.82
CA PHE A 455 -18.04 2.62 -2.15
C PHE A 455 -18.73 3.48 -3.23
N SER A 456 -18.51 4.82 -3.20
CA SER A 456 -19.44 5.77 -3.83
C SER A 456 -19.54 5.68 -5.35
N ILE A 457 -18.50 5.16 -6.01
CA ILE A 457 -18.47 5.00 -7.47
C ILE A 457 -18.69 3.55 -7.90
N TYR A 458 -19.18 2.67 -7.00
CA TYR A 458 -19.48 1.29 -7.34
C TYR A 458 -20.53 1.21 -8.47
N ASP A 459 -20.21 0.43 -9.49
CA ASP A 459 -21.10 0.15 -10.60
C ASP A 459 -20.96 -1.32 -11.00
N SER A 460 -22.07 -2.08 -10.90
CA SER A 460 -22.09 -3.51 -11.22
C SER A 460 -21.80 -3.79 -12.68
N GLU A 461 -22.15 -2.88 -13.60
CA GLU A 461 -21.89 -3.06 -15.03
C GLU A 461 -20.39 -2.86 -15.35
N ILE A 462 -19.72 -1.96 -14.62
CA ILE A 462 -18.27 -1.83 -14.71
C ILE A 462 -17.58 -3.09 -14.16
N GLU A 463 -18.03 -3.61 -13.01
CA GLU A 463 -17.45 -4.83 -12.40
C GLU A 463 -17.53 -6.05 -13.33
N LYS A 464 -18.63 -6.19 -14.08
CA LYS A 464 -18.79 -7.26 -15.08
C LYS A 464 -17.81 -7.18 -16.25
N GLN A 465 -17.28 -5.99 -16.54
CA GLN A 465 -16.29 -5.79 -17.61
C GLN A 465 -14.87 -6.22 -17.21
N SER A 466 -14.60 -6.41 -15.92
CA SER A 466 -13.32 -6.92 -15.45
C SER A 466 -13.25 -8.43 -15.68
N ASP A 467 -12.44 -8.86 -16.63
CA ASP A 467 -12.18 -10.29 -16.87
C ASP A 467 -11.72 -11.02 -15.60
N PHE A 468 -10.87 -10.38 -14.78
CA PHE A 468 -10.38 -10.97 -13.55
C PHE A 468 -11.50 -11.08 -12.50
N VAL A 469 -12.15 -9.96 -12.15
CA VAL A 469 -13.16 -9.94 -11.09
C VAL A 469 -14.33 -10.83 -11.45
N SER A 470 -14.89 -10.70 -12.66
CA SER A 470 -16.07 -11.46 -13.07
C SER A 470 -15.79 -12.97 -13.17
N LYS A 471 -14.67 -13.37 -13.79
CA LYS A 471 -14.31 -14.80 -13.91
C LYS A 471 -13.99 -15.42 -12.55
N MET A 472 -13.15 -14.76 -11.75
CA MET A 472 -12.76 -15.26 -10.43
C MET A 472 -14.00 -15.41 -9.53
N MET A 473 -14.81 -14.37 -9.44
CA MET A 473 -16.00 -14.38 -8.58
C MET A 473 -17.02 -15.41 -9.04
N TYR A 474 -17.30 -15.48 -10.35
CA TYR A 474 -18.25 -16.42 -10.89
C TYR A 474 -17.83 -17.89 -10.70
N LEU A 475 -16.55 -18.19 -10.91
CA LEU A 475 -16.04 -19.56 -10.85
C LEU A 475 -15.78 -20.03 -9.40
N GLU A 476 -15.27 -19.16 -8.58
CA GLU A 476 -14.75 -19.53 -7.25
C GLU A 476 -15.71 -19.18 -6.11
N PHE A 477 -16.54 -18.13 -6.28
CA PHE A 477 -17.44 -17.57 -5.27
C PHE A 477 -18.80 -17.15 -5.86
N PRO A 478 -19.55 -18.06 -6.54
CA PRO A 478 -20.76 -17.69 -7.30
C PRO A 478 -21.84 -17.01 -6.45
N GLU A 479 -22.11 -17.49 -5.25
CA GLU A 479 -23.10 -16.90 -4.33
C GLU A 479 -22.70 -15.49 -3.88
N ALA A 480 -21.42 -15.29 -3.57
CA ALA A 480 -20.88 -13.98 -3.23
C ALA A 480 -20.94 -13.03 -4.44
N TRP A 481 -20.73 -13.54 -5.67
CA TRP A 481 -20.86 -12.77 -6.89
C TRP A 481 -22.28 -12.24 -7.09
N GLU A 482 -23.30 -13.08 -6.94
CA GLU A 482 -24.72 -12.66 -7.02
C GLU A 482 -25.04 -11.58 -5.97
N ARG A 483 -24.59 -11.77 -4.75
CA ARG A 483 -24.76 -10.78 -3.69
C ARG A 483 -24.04 -9.46 -4.00
N MET A 484 -22.81 -9.53 -4.52
CA MET A 484 -22.02 -8.36 -4.89
C MET A 484 -22.67 -7.57 -6.03
N GLN A 485 -23.21 -8.24 -7.04
CA GLN A 485 -23.95 -7.59 -8.15
C GLN A 485 -25.19 -6.84 -7.63
N LYS A 486 -25.84 -7.36 -6.61
CA LYS A 486 -27.06 -6.80 -6.05
C LYS A 486 -26.83 -5.69 -5.03
N TYR A 487 -25.82 -5.82 -4.19
CA TYR A 487 -25.60 -4.95 -3.03
C TYR A 487 -24.31 -4.13 -3.10
N GLY A 488 -23.43 -4.45 -4.01
CA GLY A 488 -22.12 -3.85 -4.12
C GLY A 488 -21.10 -4.42 -3.14
N ARG A 489 -19.93 -3.78 -3.12
CA ARG A 489 -18.86 -4.01 -2.15
C ARG A 489 -18.42 -2.69 -1.52
N ARG A 490 -17.93 -2.75 -0.28
CA ARG A 490 -17.60 -1.56 0.52
C ARG A 490 -16.28 -0.90 0.11
N ASN A 491 -15.32 -1.67 -0.38
CA ASN A 491 -13.94 -1.24 -0.64
C ASN A 491 -13.60 -1.53 -2.10
N ILE A 492 -12.94 -0.60 -2.79
CA ILE A 492 -12.53 -0.74 -4.20
C ILE A 492 -11.39 -1.75 -4.37
N SER A 493 -10.59 -1.96 -3.33
CA SER A 493 -9.61 -3.05 -3.22
C SER A 493 -9.38 -3.42 -1.76
N PHE A 494 -8.97 -4.66 -1.51
CA PHE A 494 -8.72 -5.20 -0.18
C PHE A 494 -7.66 -6.33 -0.23
#